data_0781ada95d4f6a4c5b282b913458f179
#
_entry.id   0781ada95d4f6a4c5b282b913458f179
#
_cell.length_a   1.000
_cell.length_b   1.000
_cell.length_c   1.000
_cell.angle_alpha   90.00
_cell.angle_beta   90.00
_cell.angle_gamma   90.00
#
_symmetry.space_group_name_H-M   'P 1'
#
loop_
_entity.id
_entity.type
_entity.pdbx_description
1 polymer ?
#
loop_
_entity_poly.entity_id
_entity_poly.type
_entity_poly.pdbx_seq_one_letter_code
_entity_poly.pdbx_strand_id
1 'polypeptide(L)'
;NTAKMRRARRRIRNLGFFEKVSVDNTPGSTPDKTIINVKVQEQSTGEISFGAGFSSSVGVLGDIGIRERNLLGRGQDLRLKLQISGESSEVDLKFTEPYFLDRPLSAGVDLFRKTRDLSSESSLERSSTGGGLRMGYNISDRLSQNFAYSLSHDVIENISSTSSLAFMEQE
;
A
#
# COMPACT_ATOMS: atom_id res chain seq x y z
N ASN A 1 -28.23 -15.51 18.72
CA ASN A 1 -27.37 -14.80 19.69
C ASN A 1 -27.09 -13.38 19.17
N THR A 2 -27.85 -12.41 19.67
CA THR A 2 -27.84 -11.00 19.26
C THR A 2 -26.45 -10.33 19.38
N ALA A 3 -25.65 -10.76 20.36
CA ALA A 3 -24.30 -10.22 20.55
C ALA A 3 -23.35 -10.62 19.41
N LYS A 4 -23.45 -11.85 18.90
CA LYS A 4 -22.65 -12.33 17.76
C LYS A 4 -23.04 -11.59 16.48
N MET A 5 -24.33 -11.34 16.25
CA MET A 5 -24.81 -10.58 15.08
C MET A 5 -24.35 -9.13 15.13
N ARG A 6 -24.43 -8.46 16.29
CA ARG A 6 -23.89 -7.09 16.45
C ARG A 6 -22.39 -7.03 16.20
N ARG A 7 -21.63 -8.03 16.63
CA ARG A 7 -20.20 -8.12 16.38
C ARG A 7 -19.90 -8.33 14.88
N ALA A 8 -20.63 -9.22 14.21
CA ALA A 8 -20.51 -9.45 12.78
C ALA A 8 -20.80 -8.17 11.97
N ARG A 9 -21.95 -7.51 12.25
CA ARG A 9 -22.32 -6.24 11.63
C ARG A 9 -21.23 -5.17 11.80
N ARG A 10 -20.64 -5.06 12.99
CA ARG A 10 -19.56 -4.11 13.27
C ARG A 10 -18.30 -4.45 12.48
N ARG A 11 -17.92 -5.74 12.40
CA ARG A 11 -16.77 -6.19 11.60
C ARG A 11 -16.94 -5.84 10.13
N ILE A 12 -18.11 -6.15 9.55
CA ILE A 12 -18.40 -5.83 8.14
C ILE A 12 -18.36 -4.31 7.89
N ARG A 13 -18.94 -3.51 8.78
CA ARG A 13 -18.90 -2.05 8.68
C ARG A 13 -17.47 -1.50 8.78
N ASN A 14 -16.65 -2.07 9.65
CA ASN A 14 -15.27 -1.64 9.87
C ASN A 14 -14.34 -1.94 8.68
N LEU A 15 -14.76 -2.75 7.71
CA LEU A 15 -14.02 -2.92 6.45
C LEU A 15 -13.97 -1.61 5.65
N GLY A 16 -14.96 -0.71 5.85
CA GLY A 16 -15.02 0.56 5.14
C GLY A 16 -15.41 0.45 3.66
N PHE A 17 -15.93 -0.70 3.22
CA PHE A 17 -16.34 -0.96 1.83
C PHE A 17 -17.83 -0.71 1.59
N PHE A 18 -18.59 -0.54 2.67
CA PHE A 18 -20.04 -0.46 2.63
C PHE A 18 -20.58 0.79 3.31
N GLU A 19 -21.45 1.51 2.64
CA GLU A 19 -22.19 2.65 3.20
C GLU A 19 -23.23 2.18 4.23
N LYS A 20 -23.95 1.09 3.90
CA LYS A 20 -24.98 0.52 4.77
C LYS A 20 -24.73 -0.98 4.95
N VAL A 21 -24.90 -1.44 6.17
CA VAL A 21 -24.82 -2.86 6.55
C VAL A 21 -25.99 -3.19 7.45
N SER A 22 -26.87 -4.10 7.00
CA SER A 22 -27.93 -4.70 7.81
C SER A 22 -27.67 -6.18 7.98
N VAL A 23 -27.87 -6.66 9.21
CA VAL A 23 -27.78 -8.08 9.55
C VAL A 23 -29.04 -8.45 10.31
N ASP A 24 -29.91 -9.18 9.65
CA ASP A 24 -31.21 -9.59 10.14
C ASP A 24 -31.28 -11.11 10.23
N ASN A 25 -32.18 -11.63 11.07
CA ASN A 25 -32.42 -13.05 11.17
C ASN A 25 -33.88 -13.39 10.93
N THR A 26 -34.09 -14.49 10.23
CA THR A 26 -35.42 -15.08 9.99
C THR A 26 -35.42 -16.53 10.47
N PRO A 27 -36.59 -17.06 10.89
CA PRO A 27 -36.71 -18.48 11.22
C PRO A 27 -36.24 -19.37 10.07
N GLY A 28 -35.53 -20.44 10.36
CA GLY A 28 -35.13 -21.43 9.38
C GLY A 28 -36.19 -22.49 9.11
N SER A 29 -35.81 -23.51 8.37
CA SER A 29 -36.69 -24.65 8.01
C SER A 29 -37.08 -25.54 9.20
N THR A 30 -36.36 -25.43 10.29
CA THR A 30 -36.61 -26.17 11.55
C THR A 30 -36.44 -25.22 12.74
N PRO A 31 -37.07 -25.47 13.92
CA PRO A 31 -37.04 -24.58 15.08
C PRO A 31 -35.65 -24.30 15.67
N ASP A 32 -34.70 -25.18 15.40
CA ASP A 32 -33.30 -25.07 15.83
C ASP A 32 -32.40 -24.28 14.86
N LYS A 33 -32.93 -23.93 13.66
CA LYS A 33 -32.20 -23.22 12.60
C LYS A 33 -32.66 -21.79 12.43
N THR A 34 -31.72 -20.92 12.12
CA THR A 34 -31.98 -19.50 11.84
C THR A 34 -31.20 -19.10 10.57
N ILE A 35 -31.87 -18.43 9.66
CA ILE A 35 -31.26 -17.85 8.47
C ILE A 35 -30.77 -16.46 8.85
N ILE A 36 -29.49 -16.16 8.59
CA ILE A 36 -28.92 -14.85 8.78
C ILE A 36 -28.83 -14.17 7.42
N ASN A 37 -29.59 -13.08 7.25
CA ASN A 37 -29.58 -12.26 6.06
C ASN A 37 -28.62 -11.08 6.26
N VAL A 38 -27.60 -10.98 5.41
CA VAL A 38 -26.69 -9.85 5.39
C VAL A 38 -26.97 -9.04 4.12
N LYS A 39 -27.40 -7.78 4.32
CA LYS A 39 -27.63 -6.83 3.23
C LYS A 39 -26.58 -5.74 3.33
N VAL A 40 -25.89 -5.47 2.24
CA VAL A 40 -24.84 -4.44 2.17
C VAL A 40 -25.12 -3.52 0.98
N GLN A 41 -24.78 -2.27 1.12
CA GLN A 41 -24.73 -1.28 0.05
C GLN A 41 -23.28 -0.84 -0.09
N GLU A 42 -22.68 -1.11 -1.24
CA GLU A 42 -21.29 -0.74 -1.52
C GLU A 42 -21.12 0.77 -1.62
N GLN A 43 -19.94 1.25 -1.28
CA GLN A 43 -19.51 2.64 -1.47
C GLN A 43 -18.22 2.69 -2.26
N SER A 44 -17.91 3.85 -2.85
CA SER A 44 -16.60 4.07 -3.47
C SER A 44 -15.49 3.97 -2.43
N THR A 45 -14.47 3.19 -2.74
CA THR A 45 -13.28 2.96 -1.90
C THR A 45 -12.01 3.55 -2.51
N GLY A 46 -12.15 4.10 -3.74
CA GLY A 46 -11.11 4.82 -4.45
C GLY A 46 -10.83 6.19 -3.82
N GLU A 47 -9.57 6.54 -3.76
CA GLU A 47 -9.05 7.76 -3.13
C GLU A 47 -7.98 8.37 -4.04
N ILE A 48 -8.10 9.67 -4.31
CA ILE A 48 -7.06 10.45 -5.01
C ILE A 48 -6.61 11.54 -4.06
N SER A 49 -5.30 11.67 -3.87
CA SER A 49 -4.67 12.69 -3.04
C SER A 49 -3.70 13.53 -3.86
N PHE A 50 -3.61 14.79 -3.53
CA PHE A 50 -2.65 15.74 -4.10
C PHE A 50 -1.94 16.43 -2.96
N GLY A 51 -0.62 16.52 -3.04
CA GLY A 51 0.21 17.24 -2.10
C GLY A 51 1.10 18.23 -2.83
N ALA A 52 1.38 19.35 -2.18
CA ALA A 52 2.40 20.30 -2.60
C ALA A 52 3.12 20.85 -1.38
N GLY A 53 4.42 21.06 -1.50
CA GLY A 53 5.24 21.55 -0.40
C GLY A 53 6.48 22.28 -0.90
N PHE A 54 7.24 22.78 0.05
CA PHE A 54 8.53 23.41 -0.19
C PHE A 54 9.56 22.87 0.81
N SER A 55 10.73 22.53 0.31
CA SER A 55 11.86 22.11 1.12
C SER A 55 13.06 23.00 0.76
N SER A 56 13.82 23.41 1.76
CA SER A 56 15.04 24.20 1.54
C SER A 56 16.13 23.42 0.79
N SER A 57 16.08 22.08 0.82
CA SER A 57 17.07 21.22 0.16
C SER A 57 16.72 20.81 -1.27
N VAL A 58 15.41 20.68 -1.60
CA VAL A 58 14.98 20.16 -2.91
C VAL A 58 14.00 21.11 -3.65
N GLY A 59 13.73 22.29 -3.05
CA GLY A 59 12.83 23.29 -3.65
C GLY A 59 11.36 22.91 -3.55
N VAL A 60 10.58 23.26 -4.57
CA VAL A 60 9.16 22.91 -4.67
C VAL A 60 9.03 21.41 -4.92
N LEU A 61 8.11 20.78 -4.20
CA LEU A 61 7.77 19.38 -4.38
C LEU A 61 6.25 19.22 -4.54
N GLY A 62 5.87 18.23 -5.33
CA GLY A 62 4.49 17.84 -5.54
C GLY A 62 4.33 16.33 -5.49
N ASP A 63 3.19 15.85 -5.00
CA ASP A 63 2.86 14.44 -5.03
C ASP A 63 1.41 14.19 -5.44
N ILE A 64 1.20 13.06 -6.08
CA ILE A 64 -0.10 12.53 -6.45
C ILE A 64 -0.17 11.10 -5.94
N GLY A 65 -1.24 10.80 -5.20
CA GLY A 65 -1.53 9.45 -4.73
C GLY A 65 -2.87 8.96 -5.26
N ILE A 66 -2.89 7.72 -5.72
CA ILE A 66 -4.11 6.99 -6.08
C ILE A 66 -4.14 5.74 -5.22
N ARG A 67 -5.28 5.48 -4.58
CA ARG A 67 -5.47 4.30 -3.76
C ARG A 67 -6.85 3.71 -4.00
N GLU A 68 -6.92 2.40 -4.18
CA GLU A 68 -8.16 1.63 -4.18
C GLU A 68 -8.04 0.53 -3.11
N ARG A 69 -8.97 0.55 -2.14
CA ARG A 69 -8.94 -0.37 -0.98
C ARG A 69 -9.77 -1.63 -1.17
N ASN A 70 -10.57 -1.66 -2.20
CA ASN A 70 -11.45 -2.78 -2.51
C ASN A 70 -11.43 -3.11 -4.00
N LEU A 71 -10.24 -3.22 -4.55
CA LEU A 71 -10.03 -3.49 -5.98
C LEU A 71 -10.82 -4.72 -6.41
N LEU A 72 -11.65 -4.54 -7.44
CA LEU A 72 -12.55 -5.57 -7.99
C LEU A 72 -13.52 -6.18 -6.96
N GLY A 73 -13.83 -5.48 -5.86
CA GLY A 73 -14.70 -5.98 -4.79
C GLY A 73 -14.09 -7.10 -3.93
N ARG A 74 -12.77 -7.30 -3.99
CA ARG A 74 -12.07 -8.40 -3.29
C ARG A 74 -11.33 -7.98 -2.02
N GLY A 75 -11.48 -6.70 -1.62
CA GLY A 75 -10.75 -6.17 -0.47
C GLY A 75 -9.25 -5.99 -0.73
N GLN A 76 -8.80 -6.10 -1.97
CA GLN A 76 -7.40 -5.89 -2.36
C GLN A 76 -7.07 -4.39 -2.28
N ASP A 77 -5.91 -4.05 -1.72
CA ASP A 77 -5.43 -2.67 -1.63
C ASP A 77 -4.38 -2.42 -2.71
N LEU A 78 -4.68 -1.50 -3.64
CA LEU A 78 -3.75 -1.01 -4.64
C LEU A 78 -3.43 0.45 -4.36
N ARG A 79 -2.15 0.79 -4.31
CA ARG A 79 -1.68 2.16 -4.10
C ARG A 79 -0.60 2.51 -5.12
N LEU A 80 -0.78 3.64 -5.79
CA LEU A 80 0.23 4.29 -6.62
C LEU A 80 0.53 5.66 -6.01
N LYS A 81 1.80 5.97 -5.82
CA LYS A 81 2.27 7.29 -5.42
C LYS A 81 3.32 7.78 -6.42
N LEU A 82 3.13 9.00 -6.87
CA LEU A 82 4.07 9.74 -7.71
C LEU A 82 4.52 10.97 -6.94
N GLN A 83 5.81 11.20 -6.82
CA GLN A 83 6.36 12.40 -6.20
C GLN A 83 7.42 12.99 -7.11
N ILE A 84 7.37 14.32 -7.29
CA ILE A 84 8.31 15.07 -8.14
C ILE A 84 8.77 16.30 -7.36
N SER A 85 10.06 16.58 -7.45
CA SER A 85 10.67 17.83 -7.02
C SER A 85 11.67 18.32 -8.06
N GLY A 86 12.29 19.47 -7.84
CA GLY A 86 13.35 19.98 -8.72
C GLY A 86 14.53 19.03 -8.88
N GLU A 87 14.83 18.21 -7.88
CA GLU A 87 16.01 17.34 -7.82
C GLU A 87 15.67 15.86 -7.66
N SER A 88 14.39 15.48 -7.55
CA SER A 88 14.03 14.07 -7.37
C SER A 88 12.70 13.70 -7.97
N SER A 89 12.59 12.46 -8.42
CA SER A 89 11.33 11.83 -8.80
C SER A 89 11.23 10.46 -8.12
N GLU A 90 10.02 10.13 -7.66
CA GLU A 90 9.74 8.86 -7.02
C GLU A 90 8.41 8.30 -7.54
N VAL A 91 8.42 7.03 -7.88
CA VAL A 91 7.24 6.24 -8.25
C VAL A 91 7.19 5.04 -7.32
N ASP A 92 6.11 4.90 -6.57
CA ASP A 92 5.83 3.75 -5.71
C ASP A 92 4.52 3.09 -6.11
N LEU A 93 4.54 1.80 -6.37
CA LEU A 93 3.37 0.96 -6.59
C LEU A 93 3.33 -0.14 -5.53
N LYS A 94 2.22 -0.24 -4.80
CA LYS A 94 2.00 -1.25 -3.77
C LYS A 94 0.69 -1.96 -4.00
N PHE A 95 0.74 -3.28 -4.01
CA PHE A 95 -0.43 -4.14 -4.06
C PHE A 95 -0.44 -5.05 -2.85
N THR A 96 -1.61 -5.25 -2.24
CA THR A 96 -1.79 -6.17 -1.12
C THR A 96 -3.08 -6.96 -1.28
N GLU A 97 -2.95 -8.29 -1.26
CA GLU A 97 -4.03 -9.25 -1.13
C GLU A 97 -4.17 -9.64 0.35
N PRO A 98 -5.28 -9.29 1.05
CA PRO A 98 -5.43 -9.57 2.48
C PRO A 98 -5.77 -11.02 2.79
N TYR A 99 -6.28 -11.78 1.82
CA TYR A 99 -6.70 -13.18 1.98
C TYR A 99 -6.08 -14.09 0.92
N PHE A 100 -4.75 -14.09 0.87
CA PHE A 100 -4.02 -14.86 -0.12
C PHE A 100 -4.31 -16.36 -0.02
N LEU A 101 -4.70 -16.97 -1.14
CA LEU A 101 -5.16 -18.35 -1.23
C LEU A 101 -6.35 -18.67 -0.31
N ASP A 102 -7.28 -17.70 -0.15
CA ASP A 102 -8.49 -17.80 0.72
C ASP A 102 -8.15 -18.12 2.18
N ARG A 103 -6.97 -17.70 2.64
CA ARG A 103 -6.49 -17.86 4.01
C ARG A 103 -6.34 -16.49 4.69
N PRO A 104 -6.38 -16.43 6.04
CA PRO A 104 -6.08 -15.21 6.78
C PRO A 104 -4.57 -14.88 6.75
N LEU A 105 -4.04 -14.78 5.54
CA LEU A 105 -2.66 -14.52 5.19
C LEU A 105 -2.65 -13.37 4.20
N SER A 106 -2.06 -12.25 4.56
CA SER A 106 -1.83 -11.15 3.62
C SER A 106 -0.57 -11.39 2.81
N ALA A 107 -0.64 -11.12 1.51
CA ALA A 107 0.52 -11.10 0.61
C ALA A 107 0.56 -9.78 -0.14
N GLY A 108 1.73 -9.23 -0.36
CA GLY A 108 1.88 -7.96 -1.07
C GLY A 108 3.13 -7.91 -1.93
N VAL A 109 3.05 -7.08 -2.96
CA VAL A 109 4.15 -6.76 -3.87
C VAL A 109 4.33 -5.25 -3.87
N ASP A 110 5.58 -4.81 -3.77
CA ASP A 110 5.97 -3.43 -3.87
C ASP A 110 6.92 -3.26 -5.06
N LEU A 111 6.74 -2.21 -5.85
CA LEU A 111 7.65 -1.81 -6.92
C LEU A 111 7.95 -0.33 -6.73
N PHE A 112 9.21 0.05 -6.88
CA PHE A 112 9.57 1.45 -6.77
C PHE A 112 10.69 1.83 -7.73
N ARG A 113 10.70 3.11 -8.10
CA ARG A 113 11.81 3.77 -8.76
C ARG A 113 11.98 5.16 -8.16
N LYS A 114 13.21 5.45 -7.74
CA LYS A 114 13.62 6.75 -7.19
C LYS A 114 14.81 7.25 -7.97
N THR A 115 14.71 8.48 -8.45
CA THR A 115 15.82 9.18 -9.10
C THR A 115 16.09 10.44 -8.30
N ARG A 116 17.36 10.70 -8.01
CA ARG A 116 17.80 11.92 -7.34
C ARG A 116 18.98 12.51 -8.12
N ASP A 117 18.78 13.73 -8.56
CA ASP A 117 19.82 14.56 -9.12
C ASP A 117 20.56 15.29 -7.99
N LEU A 118 21.82 14.97 -7.80
CA LEU A 118 22.73 15.58 -6.82
C LEU A 118 23.79 16.44 -7.52
N SER A 119 23.53 16.84 -8.76
CA SER A 119 24.49 17.59 -9.59
C SER A 119 24.90 18.92 -8.97
N SER A 120 23.99 19.55 -8.17
CA SER A 120 24.26 20.78 -7.44
C SER A 120 25.23 20.61 -6.27
N GLU A 121 25.30 19.42 -5.67
CA GLU A 121 26.12 19.14 -4.48
C GLU A 121 27.37 18.31 -4.77
N SER A 122 27.27 17.32 -5.66
CA SER A 122 28.32 16.32 -5.88
C SER A 122 28.52 15.91 -7.35
N SER A 123 27.82 16.55 -8.30
CA SER A 123 27.85 16.21 -9.74
C SER A 123 27.50 14.74 -10.03
N LEU A 124 26.60 14.18 -9.22
CA LEU A 124 26.15 12.79 -9.30
C LEU A 124 24.64 12.72 -9.53
N GLU A 125 24.20 11.78 -10.34
CA GLU A 125 22.81 11.35 -10.43
C GLU A 125 22.71 9.93 -9.87
N ARG A 126 21.75 9.70 -8.95
CA ARG A 126 21.51 8.38 -8.38
C ARG A 126 20.10 7.91 -8.74
N SER A 127 20.00 6.75 -9.37
CA SER A 127 18.77 6.05 -9.65
C SER A 127 18.72 4.75 -8.86
N SER A 128 17.61 4.50 -8.17
CA SER A 128 17.34 3.27 -7.44
C SER A 128 16.05 2.67 -7.94
N THR A 129 16.10 1.47 -8.47
CA THR A 129 14.93 0.72 -8.95
C THR A 129 14.86 -0.60 -8.22
N GLY A 130 13.68 -0.95 -7.71
CA GLY A 130 13.57 -2.17 -6.93
C GLY A 130 12.15 -2.64 -6.74
N GLY A 131 12.04 -3.75 -6.02
CA GLY A 131 10.77 -4.33 -5.63
C GLY A 131 10.89 -5.12 -4.34
N GLY A 132 9.75 -5.48 -3.80
CA GLY A 132 9.66 -6.23 -2.56
C GLY A 132 8.47 -7.16 -2.52
N LEU A 133 8.59 -8.17 -1.68
CA LEU A 133 7.52 -9.09 -1.33
C LEU A 133 7.22 -8.96 0.15
N ARG A 134 5.95 -8.92 0.51
CA ARG A 134 5.48 -8.86 1.89
C ARG A 134 4.51 -9.99 2.17
N MET A 135 4.62 -10.57 3.35
CA MET A 135 3.67 -11.54 3.88
C MET A 135 3.35 -11.20 5.32
N GLY A 136 2.10 -11.37 5.73
CA GLY A 136 1.68 -11.14 7.10
C GLY A 136 0.53 -12.05 7.51
N TYR A 137 0.57 -12.54 8.75
CA TYR A 137 -0.52 -13.32 9.32
C TYR A 137 -0.64 -13.09 10.83
N ASN A 138 -1.84 -13.32 11.35
CA ASN A 138 -2.10 -13.24 12.77
C ASN A 138 -1.91 -14.63 13.41
N ILE A 139 -1.01 -14.71 14.38
CA ILE A 139 -0.81 -15.92 15.21
C ILE A 139 -1.91 -16.00 16.24
N SER A 140 -2.35 -14.86 16.77
CA SER A 140 -3.45 -14.73 17.72
C SER A 140 -4.11 -13.36 17.59
N ASP A 141 -5.18 -13.08 18.36
CA ASP A 141 -5.84 -11.77 18.40
C ASP A 141 -4.91 -10.62 18.85
N ARG A 142 -3.76 -10.93 19.43
CA ARG A 142 -2.80 -9.95 19.98
C ARG A 142 -1.40 -10.05 19.39
N LEU A 143 -1.15 -11.04 18.54
CA LEU A 143 0.18 -11.30 17.98
C LEU A 143 0.07 -11.51 16.48
N SER A 144 0.78 -10.68 15.72
CA SER A 144 0.92 -10.81 14.26
C SER A 144 2.38 -10.97 13.89
N GLN A 145 2.63 -11.67 12.80
CA GLN A 145 3.96 -11.81 12.21
C GLN A 145 3.97 -11.29 10.78
N ASN A 146 4.99 -10.51 10.44
CA ASN A 146 5.18 -9.95 9.12
C ASN A 146 6.58 -10.25 8.63
N PHE A 147 6.69 -10.61 7.36
CA PHE A 147 7.93 -10.79 6.62
C PHE A 147 7.96 -9.81 5.46
N ALA A 148 9.11 -9.22 5.23
CA ALA A 148 9.36 -8.38 4.07
C ALA A 148 10.73 -8.73 3.48
N TYR A 149 10.78 -8.88 2.18
CA TYR A 149 12.01 -9.03 1.40
C TYR A 149 12.02 -7.96 0.32
N SER A 150 13.12 -7.24 0.19
CA SER A 150 13.27 -6.21 -0.83
C SER A 150 14.60 -6.39 -1.57
N LEU A 151 14.56 -6.09 -2.86
CA LEU A 151 15.72 -6.07 -3.74
C LEU A 151 15.73 -4.74 -4.47
N SER A 152 16.88 -4.08 -4.51
CA SER A 152 17.08 -2.84 -5.25
C SER A 152 18.36 -2.90 -6.08
N HIS A 153 18.33 -2.20 -7.19
CA HIS A 153 19.47 -1.93 -8.05
C HIS A 153 19.72 -0.43 -8.05
N ASP A 154 20.88 -0.04 -7.59
CA ASP A 154 21.32 1.36 -7.51
C ASP A 154 22.31 1.63 -8.63
N VAL A 155 22.05 2.70 -9.39
CA VAL A 155 22.92 3.18 -10.46
C VAL A 155 23.34 4.59 -10.12
N ILE A 156 24.63 4.89 -10.25
CA ILE A 156 25.20 6.23 -10.10
C ILE A 156 25.78 6.62 -11.45
N GLU A 157 25.27 7.70 -12.01
CA GLU A 157 25.66 8.21 -13.32
C GLU A 157 26.15 9.66 -13.24
N ASN A 158 26.74 10.17 -14.35
CA ASN A 158 27.16 11.56 -14.50
C ASN A 158 28.22 12.03 -13.48
N ILE A 159 29.23 11.19 -13.25
CA ILE A 159 30.39 11.60 -12.46
C ILE A 159 31.15 12.66 -13.26
N SER A 160 31.16 13.91 -12.80
CA SER A 160 31.95 14.95 -13.48
C SER A 160 33.45 14.65 -13.30
N SER A 161 34.22 15.04 -14.30
CA SER A 161 35.69 14.84 -14.35
C SER A 161 36.46 15.53 -13.20
N THR A 162 35.77 16.27 -12.34
CA THR A 162 36.30 16.94 -11.16
C THR A 162 36.10 16.12 -9.87
N SER A 163 35.42 14.96 -9.93
CA SER A 163 35.25 14.07 -8.78
C SER A 163 36.61 13.43 -8.41
N SER A 164 36.93 13.40 -7.14
CA SER A 164 38.21 12.92 -6.65
C SER A 164 38.52 11.48 -7.13
N LEU A 165 39.78 11.20 -7.50
CA LEU A 165 40.27 9.89 -7.94
C LEU A 165 39.85 8.71 -7.05
N ALA A 166 39.45 8.96 -5.80
CA ALA A 166 38.97 7.95 -4.87
C ALA A 166 37.65 7.27 -5.29
N PHE A 167 36.81 7.91 -6.17
CA PHE A 167 35.59 7.30 -6.68
C PHE A 167 35.85 6.44 -7.93
N MET A 168 36.95 6.64 -8.65
CA MET A 168 37.28 5.89 -9.86
C MET A 168 37.97 4.55 -9.58
N GLU A 169 38.42 4.28 -8.34
CA GLU A 169 39.08 3.03 -7.93
C GLU A 169 38.10 1.94 -7.44
N GLN A 170 36.77 2.21 -7.44
CA GLN A 170 35.77 1.26 -6.95
C GLN A 170 34.90 0.62 -8.05
N GLU A 171 35.27 0.78 -9.35
CA GLU A 171 34.64 0.02 -10.45
C GLU A 171 35.42 -1.25 -10.83
#